data_673353e7236d08226ea9bfb28b0657de
#
_entry.id   673353e7236d08226ea9bfb28b0657de
#
_cell.length_a   1.000
_cell.length_b   1.000
_cell.length_c   1.000
_cell.angle_alpha   90.00
_cell.angle_beta   90.00
_cell.angle_gamma   90.00
#
_symmetry.space_group_name_H-M   'P 1'
#
loop_
_entity.id
_entity.type
_entity.pdbx_description
1 polymer ?
#
loop_
_entity_poly.entity_id
_entity_poly.type
_entity_poly.pdbx_seq_one_letter_code
_entity_poly.pdbx_strand_id
1 'polypeptide(L)'
;MTRKSQRIGPTCATTLWALALLLCARFASAQAPVAQAPVANDVTPFHDTSGHQPLDLGVLIQGGFGLTENRDGFKFLMAGVHAGKVLTGPIGHGAFRGNFEYAVEAFPFWQSYTPKFQRAFCTNPPGTPEQCTALYTVGGTFTGASITPIILRWNFAGTRRFSFWGQAAGGLLWTNHKYPAFGGPPFNSQNDGPNADASVWNFTPQGGVGVHYFLHPRRSIDFSANGVHISSASLGDRNPGVNASVQFSLGYSWWK
;
A
#
# COMPACT_ATOMS: atom_id res chain seq x y z
N MET A 1 31.90 -23.29 21.68
CA MET A 1 30.49 -23.66 21.40
C MET A 1 30.09 -23.05 20.06
N THR A 2 30.13 -23.85 19.01
CA THR A 2 29.90 -23.43 17.61
C THR A 2 28.40 -23.51 17.29
N ARG A 3 27.78 -22.38 17.10
CA ARG A 3 26.37 -22.26 16.65
C ARG A 3 26.29 -22.53 15.15
N LYS A 4 25.69 -23.64 14.74
CA LYS A 4 25.36 -23.95 13.34
C LYS A 4 24.26 -22.95 12.87
N SER A 5 24.60 -22.12 11.91
CA SER A 5 23.63 -21.33 11.13
C SER A 5 22.88 -22.25 10.20
N GLN A 6 21.59 -22.43 10.41
CA GLN A 6 20.71 -23.06 9.42
C GLN A 6 20.40 -22.05 8.33
N ARG A 7 20.90 -22.27 7.13
CA ARG A 7 20.48 -21.56 5.92
C ARG A 7 19.11 -22.09 5.50
N ILE A 8 18.09 -21.27 5.61
CA ILE A 8 16.78 -21.54 5.01
C ILE A 8 16.88 -21.21 3.52
N GLY A 9 16.69 -22.21 2.67
CA GLY A 9 16.82 -22.09 1.21
C GLY A 9 15.69 -21.26 0.56
N PRO A 10 15.91 -20.73 -0.64
CA PRO A 10 15.02 -19.74 -1.31
C PRO A 10 13.79 -20.36 -1.99
N THR A 11 13.23 -21.46 -1.52
CA THR A 11 12.19 -22.24 -2.23
C THR A 11 10.74 -21.81 -1.95
N CYS A 12 10.49 -20.91 -0.99
CA CYS A 12 9.10 -20.55 -0.63
C CYS A 12 8.53 -19.33 -1.40
N ALA A 13 9.39 -18.46 -1.92
CA ALA A 13 8.95 -17.24 -2.59
C ALA A 13 8.49 -17.46 -4.05
N THR A 14 9.09 -18.44 -4.74
CA THR A 14 8.77 -18.70 -6.14
C THR A 14 7.44 -19.44 -6.36
N THR A 15 6.95 -20.17 -5.37
CA THR A 15 5.66 -20.90 -5.44
C THR A 15 4.44 -19.99 -5.33
N LEU A 16 4.52 -18.89 -4.59
CA LEU A 16 3.40 -17.95 -4.45
C LEU A 16 3.12 -17.15 -5.72
N TRP A 17 4.16 -16.77 -6.46
CA TRP A 17 4.00 -16.07 -7.76
C TRP A 17 3.44 -16.96 -8.86
N ALA A 18 3.79 -18.25 -8.86
CA ALA A 18 3.25 -19.21 -9.81
C ALA A 18 1.76 -19.49 -9.57
N LEU A 19 1.29 -19.50 -8.31
CA LEU A 19 -0.12 -19.71 -7.99
C LEU A 19 -0.98 -18.48 -8.39
N ALA A 20 -0.48 -17.27 -8.21
CA ALA A 20 -1.16 -16.03 -8.61
C ALA A 20 -1.32 -15.95 -10.13
N LEU A 21 -0.31 -16.35 -10.90
CA LEU A 21 -0.36 -16.39 -12.36
C LEU A 21 -1.26 -17.50 -12.91
N LEU A 22 -1.33 -18.65 -12.26
CA LEU A 22 -2.21 -19.76 -12.65
C LEU A 22 -3.70 -19.50 -12.37
N LEU A 23 -4.03 -18.74 -11.33
CA LEU A 23 -5.40 -18.29 -11.07
C LEU A 23 -5.89 -17.30 -12.12
N CYS A 24 -5.04 -16.40 -12.60
CA CYS A 24 -5.39 -15.48 -13.70
C CYS A 24 -5.62 -16.18 -15.05
N ALA A 25 -4.93 -17.29 -15.33
CA ALA A 25 -5.02 -17.97 -16.63
C ALA A 25 -6.31 -18.80 -16.82
N ARG A 26 -7.01 -19.17 -15.74
CA ARG A 26 -8.23 -19.99 -15.84
C ARG A 26 -9.52 -19.20 -16.09
N PHE A 27 -9.49 -17.87 -16.00
CA PHE A 27 -10.67 -17.02 -16.27
C PHE A 27 -10.81 -16.63 -17.75
N ALA A 28 -9.87 -17.01 -18.63
CA ALA A 28 -9.86 -16.61 -20.04
C ALA A 28 -10.63 -17.54 -21.00
N SER A 29 -11.24 -18.63 -20.54
CA SER A 29 -11.72 -19.70 -21.43
C SER A 29 -13.23 -19.98 -21.36
N ALA A 30 -14.08 -18.99 -21.16
CA ALA A 30 -15.54 -19.20 -21.27
C ALA A 30 -16.24 -18.00 -21.90
N GLN A 31 -16.08 -17.82 -23.21
CA GLN A 31 -16.97 -16.96 -23.98
C GLN A 31 -17.57 -17.78 -25.14
N ALA A 32 -18.73 -18.35 -24.89
CA ALA A 32 -19.65 -18.74 -25.96
C ALA A 32 -20.40 -17.48 -26.45
N PRO A 33 -20.63 -17.30 -27.76
CA PRO A 33 -21.38 -16.15 -28.26
C PRO A 33 -22.86 -16.27 -27.89
N VAL A 34 -23.31 -15.51 -26.92
CA VAL A 34 -24.74 -15.35 -26.62
C VAL A 34 -25.26 -14.21 -27.49
N ALA A 35 -26.33 -14.49 -28.24
CA ALA A 35 -27.06 -13.52 -29.06
C ALA A 35 -27.45 -12.28 -28.23
N GLN A 36 -27.07 -11.10 -28.71
CA GLN A 36 -27.35 -9.82 -28.07
C GLN A 36 -28.83 -9.46 -28.17
N ALA A 37 -29.56 -9.55 -27.06
CA ALA A 37 -30.78 -8.79 -26.89
C ALA A 37 -30.43 -7.29 -26.66
N PRO A 38 -31.24 -6.34 -27.13
CA PRO A 38 -30.95 -4.92 -26.93
C PRO A 38 -31.04 -4.58 -25.44
N VAL A 39 -29.89 -4.27 -24.85
CA VAL A 39 -29.78 -3.99 -23.43
C VAL A 39 -29.74 -2.50 -23.21
N ALA A 40 -30.85 -2.01 -22.69
CA ALA A 40 -30.93 -0.67 -22.13
C ALA A 40 -29.92 -0.49 -20.98
N ASN A 41 -29.08 0.54 -21.07
CA ASN A 41 -28.44 1.30 -20.00
C ASN A 41 -27.51 0.62 -18.99
N ASP A 42 -26.84 -0.48 -19.31
CA ASP A 42 -25.81 -1.07 -18.45
C ASP A 42 -24.38 -0.69 -18.89
N VAL A 43 -24.13 0.61 -19.02
CA VAL A 43 -22.79 1.10 -19.37
C VAL A 43 -22.04 1.41 -18.09
N THR A 44 -20.97 0.66 -17.82
CA THR A 44 -20.01 1.07 -16.79
C THR A 44 -19.44 2.44 -17.17
N PRO A 45 -19.05 3.27 -16.20
CA PRO A 45 -18.57 4.64 -16.49
C PRO A 45 -17.40 4.69 -17.48
N PHE A 46 -16.68 3.58 -17.68
CA PHE A 46 -15.53 3.49 -18.58
C PHE A 46 -15.89 3.25 -20.06
N HIS A 47 -17.13 2.93 -20.37
CA HIS A 47 -17.59 2.67 -21.76
C HIS A 47 -18.29 3.86 -22.41
N ASP A 48 -18.61 4.87 -21.60
CA ASP A 48 -19.25 6.07 -22.14
C ASP A 48 -18.23 6.92 -22.88
N THR A 49 -18.31 6.91 -24.21
CA THR A 49 -17.48 7.73 -25.09
C THR A 49 -18.13 9.08 -25.40
N SER A 50 -19.28 9.39 -24.80
CA SER A 50 -20.10 10.57 -25.11
C SER A 50 -19.55 11.89 -24.54
N GLY A 51 -18.29 11.91 -24.06
CA GLY A 51 -17.55 13.14 -23.81
C GLY A 51 -17.47 13.57 -22.34
N HIS A 52 -18.28 13.03 -21.44
CA HIS A 52 -18.18 13.33 -20.01
C HIS A 52 -17.41 12.25 -19.28
N GLN A 53 -16.15 12.56 -18.92
CA GLN A 53 -15.33 11.61 -18.17
C GLN A 53 -15.80 11.53 -16.72
N PRO A 54 -15.98 10.32 -16.15
CA PRO A 54 -16.53 10.15 -14.81
C PRO A 54 -15.62 10.67 -13.71
N LEU A 55 -16.24 11.15 -12.63
CA LEU A 55 -15.63 11.45 -11.34
C LEU A 55 -15.91 10.30 -10.40
N ASP A 56 -14.86 9.75 -9.80
CA ASP A 56 -14.92 8.73 -8.74
C ASP A 56 -14.79 9.41 -7.37
N LEU A 57 -15.76 9.16 -6.49
CA LEU A 57 -15.70 9.58 -5.09
C LEU A 57 -15.96 8.36 -4.22
N GLY A 58 -15.10 8.11 -3.23
CA GLY A 58 -15.21 6.89 -2.44
C GLY A 58 -14.79 7.04 -0.99
N VAL A 59 -15.16 6.04 -0.21
CA VAL A 59 -14.66 5.79 1.14
C VAL A 59 -13.96 4.45 1.16
N LEU A 60 -12.90 4.31 1.96
CA LEU A 60 -12.14 3.07 2.01
C LEU A 60 -11.56 2.80 3.39
N ILE A 61 -11.40 1.52 3.68
CA ILE A 61 -10.57 1.02 4.77
C ILE A 61 -9.40 0.26 4.17
N GLN A 62 -8.25 0.33 4.83
CA GLN A 62 -7.04 -0.34 4.36
C GLN A 62 -6.32 -0.95 5.55
N GLY A 63 -5.85 -2.18 5.38
CA GLY A 63 -5.06 -2.89 6.37
C GLY A 63 -3.89 -3.61 5.72
N GLY A 64 -2.84 -3.89 6.49
CA GLY A 64 -1.67 -4.53 5.91
C GLY A 64 -0.64 -4.95 6.93
N PHE A 65 0.48 -5.45 6.43
CA PHE A 65 1.61 -5.89 7.23
C PHE A 65 2.95 -5.64 6.53
N GLY A 66 4.00 -5.58 7.32
CA GLY A 66 5.36 -5.44 6.81
C GLY A 66 5.83 -6.68 6.08
N LEU A 67 6.58 -6.49 4.99
CA LEU A 67 7.12 -7.58 4.16
C LEU A 67 8.62 -7.78 4.35
N THR A 68 9.33 -6.71 4.66
CA THR A 68 10.78 -6.74 4.77
C THR A 68 11.19 -7.02 6.21
N GLU A 69 12.40 -7.52 6.41
CA GLU A 69 12.97 -7.84 7.72
C GLU A 69 12.86 -6.63 8.69
N ASN A 70 13.12 -5.41 8.20
CA ASN A 70 13.00 -4.19 8.98
C ASN A 70 11.56 -3.80 9.32
N ARG A 71 10.56 -4.52 8.80
CA ARG A 71 9.12 -4.30 9.04
C ARG A 71 8.42 -5.58 9.49
N ASP A 72 9.18 -6.60 9.85
CA ASP A 72 8.60 -7.83 10.39
C ASP A 72 7.75 -7.54 11.65
N GLY A 73 6.56 -8.13 11.69
CA GLY A 73 5.61 -7.91 12.78
C GLY A 73 4.85 -6.56 12.75
N PHE A 74 5.15 -5.64 11.81
CA PHE A 74 4.37 -4.40 11.67
C PHE A 74 3.01 -4.71 11.07
N LYS A 75 1.96 -4.08 11.62
CA LYS A 75 0.60 -4.13 11.08
C LYS A 75 0.08 -2.71 10.89
N PHE A 76 -0.80 -2.54 9.90
CA PHE A 76 -1.35 -1.24 9.53
C PHE A 76 -2.87 -1.31 9.50
N LEU A 77 -3.51 -0.22 9.91
CA LEU A 77 -4.96 -0.03 9.78
C LEU A 77 -5.22 1.45 9.46
N MET A 78 -6.02 1.68 8.43
CA MET A 78 -6.34 3.02 7.95
C MET A 78 -7.79 3.09 7.50
N ALA A 79 -8.37 4.28 7.63
CA ALA A 79 -9.67 4.61 7.06
C ALA A 79 -9.61 5.99 6.41
N GLY A 80 -10.22 6.13 5.25
CA GLY A 80 -10.07 7.33 4.47
C GLY A 80 -11.09 7.51 3.36
N VAL A 81 -10.79 8.50 2.51
CA VAL A 81 -11.60 8.91 1.38
C VAL A 81 -10.75 8.93 0.11
N HIS A 82 -11.41 8.73 -1.01
CA HIS A 82 -10.85 8.73 -2.36
C HIS A 82 -11.60 9.72 -3.24
N ALA A 83 -10.87 10.41 -4.11
CA ALA A 83 -11.43 11.21 -5.19
C ALA A 83 -10.59 11.03 -6.45
N GLY A 84 -11.20 10.55 -7.52
CA GLY A 84 -10.54 10.29 -8.80
C GLY A 84 -11.28 10.94 -9.96
N LYS A 85 -10.54 11.31 -11.00
CA LYS A 85 -11.08 11.79 -12.25
C LYS A 85 -10.49 11.02 -13.41
N VAL A 86 -11.34 10.33 -14.13
CA VAL A 86 -10.94 9.75 -15.42
C VAL A 86 -10.63 10.89 -16.39
N LEU A 87 -9.44 10.86 -16.99
CA LEU A 87 -8.93 11.94 -17.83
C LEU A 87 -9.05 11.65 -19.33
N THR A 88 -9.07 10.36 -19.70
CA THR A 88 -9.11 9.95 -21.10
C THR A 88 -10.32 9.06 -21.41
N GLY A 89 -10.79 9.12 -22.64
CA GLY A 89 -11.60 8.04 -23.20
C GLY A 89 -10.78 6.74 -23.28
N PRO A 90 -11.40 5.62 -23.70
CA PRO A 90 -10.67 4.36 -23.87
C PRO A 90 -9.60 4.48 -24.95
N ILE A 91 -8.34 4.30 -24.58
CA ILE A 91 -7.16 4.29 -25.46
C ILE A 91 -6.43 2.96 -25.38
N GLY A 92 -5.52 2.70 -26.33
CA GLY A 92 -4.78 1.44 -26.42
C GLY A 92 -5.56 0.33 -27.15
N HIS A 93 -4.97 -0.87 -27.21
CA HIS A 93 -5.48 -2.01 -27.95
C HIS A 93 -5.43 -3.30 -27.12
N GLY A 94 -6.33 -4.24 -27.42
CA GLY A 94 -6.35 -5.56 -26.79
C GLY A 94 -6.51 -5.49 -25.27
N ALA A 95 -5.72 -6.27 -24.56
CA ALA A 95 -5.74 -6.35 -23.09
C ALA A 95 -5.28 -5.05 -22.39
N PHE A 96 -4.57 -4.18 -23.08
CA PHE A 96 -4.09 -2.90 -22.55
C PHE A 96 -5.02 -1.72 -22.88
N ARG A 97 -6.15 -1.98 -23.54
CA ARG A 97 -7.15 -0.94 -23.75
C ARG A 97 -7.72 -0.51 -22.41
N GLY A 98 -7.78 0.81 -22.17
CA GLY A 98 -8.24 1.34 -20.88
C GLY A 98 -8.29 2.87 -20.86
N ASN A 99 -8.50 3.40 -19.66
CA ASN A 99 -8.61 4.82 -19.38
C ASN A 99 -7.56 5.24 -18.37
N PHE A 100 -7.01 6.41 -18.56
CA PHE A 100 -6.13 7.04 -17.59
C PHE A 100 -6.95 7.86 -16.58
N GLU A 101 -6.65 7.66 -15.30
CA GLU A 101 -7.28 8.36 -14.19
C GLU A 101 -6.20 9.00 -13.30
N TYR A 102 -6.48 10.20 -12.84
CA TYR A 102 -5.77 10.86 -11.76
C TYR A 102 -6.63 10.85 -10.51
N ALA A 103 -6.05 10.45 -9.38
CA ALA A 103 -6.77 10.37 -8.13
C ALA A 103 -5.96 10.90 -6.95
N VAL A 104 -6.67 11.14 -5.85
CA VAL A 104 -6.15 11.54 -4.54
C VAL A 104 -6.81 10.70 -3.49
N GLU A 105 -6.05 10.27 -2.48
CA GLU A 105 -6.56 9.61 -1.29
C GLU A 105 -6.12 10.35 -0.03
N ALA A 106 -6.99 10.39 0.97
CA ALA A 106 -6.67 10.94 2.27
C ALA A 106 -7.13 9.96 3.37
N PHE A 107 -6.24 9.63 4.28
CA PHE A 107 -6.46 8.77 5.44
C PHE A 107 -6.31 9.60 6.71
N PRO A 108 -7.38 10.25 7.21
CA PRO A 108 -7.36 10.98 8.47
C PRO A 108 -7.16 10.05 9.67
N PHE A 109 -7.49 8.79 9.52
CA PHE A 109 -7.19 7.73 10.47
C PHE A 109 -6.11 6.83 9.88
N TRP A 110 -4.95 6.82 10.51
CA TRP A 110 -3.83 5.95 10.17
C TRP A 110 -3.22 5.40 11.47
N GLN A 111 -3.01 4.10 11.55
CA GLN A 111 -2.33 3.46 12.67
C GLN A 111 -1.33 2.43 12.18
N SER A 112 -0.20 2.35 12.88
CA SER A 112 0.76 1.27 12.77
C SER A 112 0.98 0.64 14.14
N TYR A 113 0.87 -0.67 14.18
CA TYR A 113 1.18 -1.49 15.35
C TYR A 113 2.53 -2.15 15.11
N THR A 114 3.53 -1.76 15.89
CA THR A 114 4.89 -2.29 15.78
C THR A 114 5.22 -3.19 16.97
N PRO A 115 6.07 -4.21 16.80
CA PRO A 115 6.53 -5.02 17.93
C PRO A 115 7.11 -4.16 19.04
N LYS A 116 6.85 -4.54 20.30
CA LYS A 116 7.40 -3.89 21.48
C LYS A 116 8.56 -4.69 22.03
N PHE A 117 9.66 -4.02 22.37
CA PHE A 117 10.78 -4.64 23.05
C PHE A 117 11.50 -3.63 23.96
N GLN A 118 12.27 -4.16 24.92
CA GLN A 118 13.04 -3.32 25.84
C GLN A 118 14.43 -3.05 25.28
N ARG A 119 14.87 -1.80 25.39
CA ARG A 119 16.20 -1.32 25.01
C ARG A 119 16.87 -0.59 26.15
N ALA A 120 18.20 -0.70 26.20
CA ALA A 120 19.06 0.19 26.97
C ALA A 120 20.09 0.79 26.02
N PHE A 121 20.48 2.02 26.25
CA PHE A 121 21.60 2.64 25.57
C PHE A 121 22.84 2.49 26.44
N CYS A 122 23.87 1.86 25.91
CA CYS A 122 25.13 1.68 26.62
C CYS A 122 26.25 2.46 25.93
N THR A 123 27.01 3.20 26.71
CA THR A 123 28.25 3.87 26.29
C THR A 123 29.43 3.23 26.98
N ASN A 124 30.52 3.08 26.26
CA ASN A 124 31.78 2.56 26.80
C ASN A 124 32.90 3.57 26.56
N PRO A 125 32.97 4.68 27.33
CA PRO A 125 34.06 5.64 27.17
C PRO A 125 35.42 4.99 27.48
N PRO A 126 36.48 5.33 26.78
CA PRO A 126 37.79 4.77 27.02
C PRO A 126 38.22 4.89 28.48
N GLY A 127 38.60 3.77 29.11
CA GLY A 127 39.07 3.73 30.51
C GLY A 127 37.97 3.74 31.58
N THR A 128 36.71 3.66 31.21
CA THR A 128 35.58 3.56 32.15
C THR A 128 34.78 2.27 31.94
N PRO A 129 34.10 1.76 32.98
CA PRO A 129 33.14 0.67 32.79
C PRO A 129 32.00 1.08 31.86
N GLU A 130 31.45 0.11 31.15
CA GLU A 130 30.24 0.31 30.35
C GLU A 130 29.11 0.89 31.21
N GLN A 131 28.51 1.97 30.73
CA GLN A 131 27.41 2.66 31.39
C GLN A 131 26.16 2.52 30.52
N CYS A 132 25.11 1.94 31.06
CA CYS A 132 23.84 1.77 30.37
C CYS A 132 22.76 2.65 31.00
N THR A 133 21.89 3.20 30.15
CA THR A 133 20.66 3.86 30.60
C THR A 133 19.68 2.83 31.19
N ALA A 134 18.66 3.33 31.89
CA ALA A 134 17.53 2.50 32.26
C ALA A 134 16.86 1.92 30.98
N LEU A 135 16.27 0.73 31.13
CA LEU A 135 15.50 0.11 30.05
C LEU A 135 14.31 1.00 29.66
N TYR A 136 14.10 1.18 28.38
CA TYR A 136 12.94 1.86 27.82
C TYR A 136 12.26 0.99 26.76
N THR A 137 10.96 1.19 26.57
CA THR A 137 10.19 0.41 25.60
C THR A 137 10.25 1.11 24.22
N VAL A 138 10.65 0.36 23.21
CA VAL A 138 10.62 0.76 21.80
C VAL A 138 9.47 0.06 21.11
N GLY A 139 8.86 0.74 20.13
CA GLY A 139 7.72 0.21 19.38
C GLY A 139 6.38 0.48 20.06
N GLY A 140 5.33 -0.15 19.58
CA GLY A 140 3.96 0.04 20.04
C GLY A 140 3.04 0.58 18.97
N THR A 141 2.05 1.38 19.39
CA THR A 141 1.06 1.95 18.47
C THR A 141 1.45 3.37 18.09
N PHE A 142 1.56 3.59 16.79
CA PHE A 142 1.72 4.91 16.18
C PHE A 142 0.41 5.33 15.56
N THR A 143 0.04 6.59 15.74
CA THR A 143 -1.13 7.20 15.10
C THR A 143 -0.68 8.30 14.17
N GLY A 144 -1.43 8.53 13.12
CA GLY A 144 -1.07 9.54 12.13
C GLY A 144 -2.20 9.84 11.16
N ALA A 145 -1.85 10.62 10.15
CA ALA A 145 -2.69 10.89 9.00
C ALA A 145 -1.83 10.83 7.73
N SER A 146 -2.41 10.35 6.64
CA SER A 146 -1.73 10.24 5.36
C SER A 146 -2.54 10.88 4.26
N ILE A 147 -1.85 11.49 3.31
CA ILE A 147 -2.42 11.96 2.05
C ILE A 147 -1.58 11.44 0.89
N THR A 148 -2.24 10.94 -0.13
CA THR A 148 -1.64 10.50 -1.40
C THR A 148 -2.15 11.43 -2.50
N PRO A 149 -1.49 12.59 -2.70
CA PRO A 149 -1.98 13.61 -3.64
C PRO A 149 -1.76 13.23 -5.11
N ILE A 150 -0.93 12.25 -5.38
CA ILE A 150 -0.61 11.82 -6.74
C ILE A 150 -0.88 10.32 -6.84
N ILE A 151 -1.95 9.96 -7.52
CA ILE A 151 -2.27 8.59 -7.93
C ILE A 151 -2.49 8.61 -9.44
N LEU A 152 -1.65 7.88 -10.15
CA LEU A 152 -1.75 7.67 -11.59
C LEU A 152 -2.28 6.25 -11.79
N ARG A 153 -3.53 6.13 -12.23
CA ARG A 153 -4.22 4.86 -12.37
C ARG A 153 -4.56 4.59 -13.82
N TRP A 154 -4.36 3.35 -14.23
CA TRP A 154 -4.81 2.82 -15.50
C TRP A 154 -5.95 1.85 -15.26
N ASN A 155 -7.17 2.20 -15.69
CA ASN A 155 -8.34 1.36 -15.63
C ASN A 155 -8.43 0.56 -16.93
N PHE A 156 -8.23 -0.76 -16.86
CA PHE A 156 -8.34 -1.64 -18.03
C PHE A 156 -9.80 -1.76 -18.48
N ALA A 157 -10.00 -1.85 -19.78
CA ALA A 157 -11.32 -2.12 -20.32
C ALA A 157 -11.81 -3.47 -19.79
N GLY A 158 -12.81 -3.42 -18.93
CA GLY A 158 -13.34 -4.56 -18.21
C GLY A 158 -14.61 -5.11 -18.84
N THR A 159 -15.22 -6.04 -18.11
CA THR A 159 -16.60 -6.51 -18.36
C THR A 159 -17.58 -5.53 -17.74
N ARG A 160 -18.88 -5.73 -17.93
CA ARG A 160 -19.93 -4.87 -17.36
C ARG A 160 -19.84 -4.67 -15.85
N ARG A 161 -19.30 -5.66 -15.11
CA ARG A 161 -19.25 -5.64 -13.63
C ARG A 161 -17.86 -5.52 -13.07
N PHE A 162 -16.81 -5.88 -13.84
CA PHE A 162 -15.44 -5.86 -13.36
C PHE A 162 -14.58 -4.97 -14.24
N SER A 163 -13.85 -4.07 -13.62
CA SER A 163 -12.78 -3.32 -14.25
C SER A 163 -11.54 -3.44 -13.39
N PHE A 164 -10.50 -4.04 -13.93
CA PHE A 164 -9.21 -4.13 -13.27
C PHE A 164 -8.44 -2.83 -13.48
N TRP A 165 -7.57 -2.52 -12.55
CA TRP A 165 -6.71 -1.37 -12.65
C TRP A 165 -5.33 -1.62 -12.06
N GLY A 166 -4.35 -0.82 -12.52
CA GLY A 166 -3.02 -0.72 -11.96
C GLY A 166 -2.68 0.73 -11.65
N GLN A 167 -1.92 0.97 -10.59
CA GLN A 167 -1.56 2.33 -10.19
C GLN A 167 -0.13 2.44 -9.71
N ALA A 168 0.41 3.67 -9.88
CA ALA A 168 1.59 4.17 -9.20
C ALA A 168 1.20 5.44 -8.46
N ALA A 169 1.70 5.60 -7.23
CA ALA A 169 1.28 6.73 -6.40
C ALA A 169 2.41 7.21 -5.48
N GLY A 170 2.29 8.46 -5.03
CA GLY A 170 3.18 9.08 -4.08
C GLY A 170 2.41 9.88 -3.03
N GLY A 171 2.73 9.64 -1.77
CA GLY A 171 2.04 10.25 -0.66
C GLY A 171 2.96 10.74 0.45
N LEU A 172 2.34 11.39 1.42
CA LEU A 172 2.93 11.90 2.65
C LEU A 172 2.19 11.29 3.84
N LEU A 173 2.95 10.92 4.85
CA LEU A 173 2.47 10.41 6.13
C LEU A 173 3.02 11.29 7.23
N TRP A 174 2.15 11.78 8.10
CA TRP A 174 2.50 12.36 9.38
C TRP A 174 2.15 11.39 10.50
N THR A 175 3.03 11.27 11.50
CA THR A 175 2.83 10.43 12.68
C THR A 175 3.05 11.21 13.97
N ASN A 176 2.38 10.81 15.05
CA ASN A 176 2.44 11.46 16.35
C ASN A 176 3.82 11.37 17.02
N HIS A 177 4.66 10.41 16.63
CA HIS A 177 6.04 10.23 17.05
C HIS A 177 6.91 9.93 15.85
N LYS A 178 8.24 10.07 15.97
CA LYS A 178 9.20 9.66 14.95
C LYS A 178 8.96 8.21 14.52
N TYR A 179 8.83 7.99 13.24
CA TYR A 179 8.47 6.71 12.65
C TYR A 179 9.46 6.33 11.52
N PRO A 180 9.97 5.13 11.52
CA PRO A 180 9.71 4.01 12.43
C PRO A 180 10.37 4.18 13.80
N ALA A 181 9.86 3.46 14.80
CA ALA A 181 10.35 3.51 16.16
C ALA A 181 11.75 2.90 16.36
N PHE A 182 12.25 2.16 15.38
CA PHE A 182 13.54 1.48 15.41
C PHE A 182 14.04 1.22 13.98
N GLY A 183 15.36 1.19 13.83
CA GLY A 183 16.04 0.81 12.60
C GLY A 183 16.35 -0.68 12.53
N GLY A 184 16.96 -1.10 11.41
CA GLY A 184 17.52 -2.44 11.27
C GLY A 184 18.79 -2.64 12.12
N PRO A 185 19.25 -3.90 12.24
CA PRO A 185 20.53 -4.16 12.91
C PRO A 185 21.73 -3.52 12.18
N PRO A 186 22.80 -3.06 12.89
CA PRO A 186 22.89 -3.09 14.34
C PRO A 186 22.02 -1.96 14.96
N PHE A 187 21.28 -2.32 15.99
CA PHE A 187 20.47 -1.36 16.73
C PHE A 187 21.39 -0.40 17.48
N ASN A 188 21.12 0.90 17.35
CA ASN A 188 21.78 1.93 18.13
C ASN A 188 20.73 2.94 18.62
N SER A 189 21.08 3.68 19.68
CA SER A 189 20.16 4.64 20.30
C SER A 189 19.73 5.78 19.39
N GLN A 190 20.51 6.08 18.35
CA GLN A 190 20.19 7.11 17.37
C GLN A 190 19.04 6.67 16.45
N ASN A 191 18.85 5.36 16.27
CA ASN A 191 17.84 4.79 15.39
C ASN A 191 16.62 4.25 16.14
N ASP A 192 16.64 4.23 17.48
CA ASP A 192 15.64 3.59 18.31
C ASP A 192 14.92 4.58 19.23
N GLY A 193 13.61 4.34 19.45
CA GLY A 193 12.79 5.03 20.43
C GLY A 193 12.61 6.53 20.15
N PRO A 194 12.42 7.33 21.22
CA PRO A 194 12.17 8.77 21.10
C PRO A 194 13.32 9.56 20.49
N ASN A 195 14.54 9.05 20.60
CA ASN A 195 15.76 9.68 20.05
C ASN A 195 16.12 9.14 18.67
N ALA A 196 15.27 8.30 18.05
CA ALA A 196 15.53 7.80 16.72
C ALA A 196 15.72 8.94 15.72
N ASP A 197 16.74 8.83 14.87
CA ASP A 197 17.02 9.76 13.77
C ASP A 197 16.06 9.57 12.59
N ALA A 198 14.80 9.26 12.90
CA ALA A 198 13.69 9.17 11.96
C ALA A 198 12.86 10.47 12.01
N SER A 199 11.88 10.57 11.15
CA SER A 199 11.01 11.75 11.06
C SER A 199 9.58 11.43 11.46
N VAL A 200 8.85 12.43 11.93
CA VAL A 200 7.38 12.40 12.03
C VAL A 200 6.73 12.57 10.66
N TRP A 201 7.48 13.08 9.68
CA TRP A 201 7.05 13.18 8.29
C TRP A 201 7.74 12.10 7.46
N ASN A 202 6.96 11.36 6.72
CA ASN A 202 7.44 10.30 5.85
C ASN A 202 6.79 10.38 4.48
N PHE A 203 7.51 9.93 3.46
CA PHE A 203 7.00 9.72 2.12
C PHE A 203 6.47 8.30 1.97
N THR A 204 5.40 8.14 1.17
CA THR A 204 4.77 6.84 0.93
C THR A 204 4.65 6.55 -0.57
N PRO A 205 5.78 6.36 -1.30
CA PRO A 205 5.69 5.86 -2.66
C PRO A 205 5.08 4.46 -2.64
N GLN A 206 4.16 4.22 -3.58
CA GLN A 206 3.43 2.97 -3.63
C GLN A 206 3.03 2.61 -5.06
N GLY A 207 2.84 1.32 -5.28
CA GLY A 207 2.28 0.78 -6.51
C GLY A 207 1.36 -0.38 -6.20
N GLY A 208 0.34 -0.57 -7.01
CA GLY A 208 -0.63 -1.60 -6.72
C GLY A 208 -1.54 -1.93 -7.89
N VAL A 209 -2.37 -2.91 -7.62
CA VAL A 209 -3.41 -3.39 -8.54
C VAL A 209 -4.73 -3.53 -7.79
N GLY A 210 -5.82 -3.44 -8.52
CA GLY A 210 -7.13 -3.61 -7.93
C GLY A 210 -8.22 -3.89 -8.95
N VAL A 211 -9.44 -3.92 -8.44
CA VAL A 211 -10.63 -4.19 -9.22
C VAL A 211 -11.81 -3.40 -8.69
N HIS A 212 -12.56 -2.78 -9.58
CA HIS A 212 -13.88 -2.25 -9.35
C HIS A 212 -14.91 -3.33 -9.65
N TYR A 213 -15.74 -3.67 -8.68
CA TYR A 213 -16.92 -4.50 -8.87
C TYR A 213 -18.17 -3.61 -8.89
N PHE A 214 -18.73 -3.37 -10.04
CA PHE A 214 -19.90 -2.51 -10.22
C PHE A 214 -21.19 -3.20 -9.79
N LEU A 215 -21.79 -2.68 -8.73
CA LEU A 215 -23.13 -3.07 -8.26
C LEU A 215 -24.20 -2.49 -9.17
N HIS A 216 -23.99 -1.24 -9.57
CA HIS A 216 -24.79 -0.43 -10.49
C HIS A 216 -23.87 0.40 -11.38
N PRO A 217 -24.35 0.98 -12.48
CA PRO A 217 -23.52 1.77 -13.40
C PRO A 217 -22.73 2.90 -12.75
N ARG A 218 -23.17 3.39 -11.60
CA ARG A 218 -22.53 4.50 -10.87
C ARG A 218 -22.06 4.14 -9.46
N ARG A 219 -21.95 2.86 -9.13
CA ARG A 219 -21.53 2.41 -7.77
C ARG A 219 -20.69 1.16 -7.85
N SER A 220 -19.54 1.17 -7.22
CA SER A 220 -18.67 -0.01 -7.12
C SER A 220 -18.28 -0.34 -5.69
N ILE A 221 -17.93 -1.60 -5.48
CA ILE A 221 -17.08 -2.06 -4.39
C ILE A 221 -15.71 -2.24 -4.97
N ASP A 222 -14.69 -1.72 -4.28
CA ASP A 222 -13.33 -1.66 -4.78
C ASP A 222 -12.41 -2.46 -3.88
N PHE A 223 -11.60 -3.32 -4.49
CA PHE A 223 -10.59 -4.11 -3.80
C PHE A 223 -9.23 -3.79 -4.39
N SER A 224 -8.21 -3.66 -3.53
CA SER A 224 -6.84 -3.48 -4.01
C SER A 224 -5.81 -4.14 -3.12
N ALA A 225 -4.62 -4.35 -3.72
CA ALA A 225 -3.40 -4.71 -3.05
C ALA A 225 -2.29 -3.76 -3.51
N ASN A 226 -1.67 -3.07 -2.56
CA ASN A 226 -0.63 -2.07 -2.79
C ASN A 226 0.66 -2.48 -2.06
N GLY A 227 1.78 -2.42 -2.76
CA GLY A 227 3.11 -2.39 -2.16
C GLY A 227 3.43 -0.95 -1.76
N VAL A 228 3.65 -0.70 -0.48
CA VAL A 228 3.90 0.64 0.07
C VAL A 228 5.26 0.67 0.73
N HIS A 229 6.08 1.66 0.35
CA HIS A 229 7.34 1.97 1.00
C HIS A 229 7.16 3.22 1.86
N ILE A 230 7.49 3.13 3.16
CA ILE A 230 7.45 4.28 4.08
C ILE A 230 8.87 4.71 4.37
N SER A 231 9.20 5.95 4.03
CA SER A 231 10.56 6.48 4.09
C SER A 231 10.55 7.93 4.55
N SER A 232 11.43 8.26 5.48
CA SER A 232 11.70 9.65 5.87
C SER A 232 12.52 10.41 4.82
N ALA A 233 13.05 9.72 3.81
CA ALA A 233 14.03 10.26 2.87
C ALA A 233 15.20 10.94 3.62
N SER A 234 15.38 12.25 3.45
CA SER A 234 16.39 13.05 4.15
C SER A 234 15.80 13.97 5.23
N LEU A 235 14.55 13.77 5.64
CA LEU A 235 13.90 14.58 6.68
C LEU A 235 14.33 14.18 8.09
N GLY A 236 14.89 12.96 8.26
CA GLY A 236 15.62 12.52 9.43
C GLY A 236 17.04 12.20 9.02
N ASP A 237 17.96 12.07 9.97
CA ASP A 237 19.38 11.84 9.67
C ASP A 237 19.64 10.47 9.01
N ARG A 238 18.69 9.56 9.12
CA ARG A 238 18.75 8.23 8.51
C ARG A 238 17.41 7.72 8.01
N ASN A 239 17.46 7.05 6.86
CA ASN A 239 16.39 6.23 6.34
C ASN A 239 16.76 4.75 6.57
N PRO A 240 16.23 4.11 7.62
CA PRO A 240 16.66 2.77 7.99
C PRO A 240 16.12 1.72 7.01
N GLY A 241 16.92 1.34 6.04
CA GLY A 241 16.72 0.17 5.17
C GLY A 241 15.49 0.19 4.25
N VAL A 242 15.23 -0.96 3.64
CA VAL A 242 14.06 -1.14 2.76
C VAL A 242 12.82 -1.42 3.61
N ASN A 243 11.91 -0.46 3.65
CA ASN A 243 10.72 -0.45 4.50
C ASN A 243 9.46 -0.70 3.69
N ALA A 244 9.28 -1.92 3.19
CA ALA A 244 8.14 -2.29 2.38
C ALA A 244 7.06 -3.01 3.18
N SER A 245 5.82 -2.69 2.88
CA SER A 245 4.61 -3.35 3.37
C SER A 245 3.68 -3.71 2.23
N VAL A 246 2.84 -4.70 2.43
CA VAL A 246 1.68 -4.94 1.58
C VAL A 246 0.43 -4.47 2.32
N GLN A 247 -0.43 -3.77 1.59
CA GLN A 247 -1.65 -3.20 2.14
C GLN A 247 -2.81 -3.53 1.21
N PHE A 248 -3.90 -4.03 1.81
CA PHE A 248 -5.13 -4.40 1.12
C PHE A 248 -6.21 -3.40 1.46
N SER A 249 -6.95 -2.93 0.48
CA SER A 249 -8.06 -2.02 0.72
C SER A 249 -9.39 -2.59 0.25
N LEU A 250 -10.44 -2.17 0.96
CA LEU A 250 -11.83 -2.35 0.61
C LEU A 250 -12.47 -0.97 0.58
N GLY A 251 -13.04 -0.60 -0.56
CA GLY A 251 -13.68 0.69 -0.78
C GLY A 251 -15.09 0.56 -1.30
N TYR A 252 -15.81 1.68 -1.23
CA TYR A 252 -17.09 1.88 -1.90
C TYR A 252 -17.05 3.22 -2.62
N SER A 253 -17.33 3.20 -3.93
CA SER A 253 -17.24 4.37 -4.80
C SER A 253 -18.56 4.75 -5.45
N TRP A 254 -18.74 6.06 -5.61
CA TRP A 254 -19.81 6.72 -6.39
C TRP A 254 -19.22 7.35 -7.63
N TRP A 255 -19.72 6.97 -8.79
CA TRP A 255 -19.31 7.45 -10.10
C TRP A 255 -20.31 8.47 -10.65
N LYS A 256 -19.82 9.66 -11.00
CA LYS A 256 -20.62 10.78 -11.49
C LYS A 256 -20.15 11.24 -12.87
#